data_dc4e999194f51632bc91e35062603937
#
_entry.id   dc4e999194f51632bc91e35062603937
#
_cell.length_a   1.000
_cell.length_b   1.000
_cell.length_c   1.000
_cell.angle_alpha   90.00
_cell.angle_beta   90.00
_cell.angle_gamma   90.00
#
_symmetry.space_group_name_H-M   'P 1'
#
loop_
_entity.id
_entity.type
_entity.pdbx_description
1 polymer ?
#
loop_
_entity_poly.entity_id
_entity_poly.type
_entity_poly.pdbx_seq_one_letter_code
_entity_poly.pdbx_strand_id
1 'polypeptide(L)'
;RNHSSAASDVYKRQGKMKTPMEIWEDEEHLTKGINKILTGTFFKKKPLHDITDSDMRSMLRRYSGTQMVSNFRPTAAAALYDIFVDKDSPLEGTTAGTVWDPSMGYGGRLLGAIAAGVNYIGTDPCIPTYKGLEQIRDKYGHKHKSYTLLRQGSETYDPKEESLDFVFTSPPYFGWEAYGDEPEQSSIKFNTSDLWKEKFLKQTIANAYKGLKKGKKLALNVANTKQYKTFEEDTVQLALDVGFEHTDTWWLSLSTQQGGSTTTTLEGDSVDKKQENRYLGKFERPNLSGRKFEPTFIFTK
;
A
#
# COMPACT_ATOMS: atom_id res chain seq x y z
N ARG A 1 -14.21 -18.11 -4.46
CA ARG A 1 -14.13 -16.72 -3.96
C ARG A 1 -13.25 -16.73 -2.72
N ASN A 2 -12.09 -16.08 -2.78
CA ASN A 2 -11.09 -16.09 -1.70
C ASN A 2 -11.62 -15.36 -0.47
N HIS A 3 -11.90 -16.10 0.60
CA HIS A 3 -12.39 -15.56 1.86
C HIS A 3 -11.31 -14.91 2.74
N SER A 4 -10.02 -15.15 2.47
CA SER A 4 -8.94 -14.75 3.39
C SER A 4 -8.57 -13.26 3.34
N SER A 5 -8.58 -12.61 2.19
CA SER A 5 -8.28 -11.16 2.11
C SER A 5 -9.49 -10.30 2.48
N ALA A 6 -10.71 -10.75 2.16
CA ALA A 6 -11.93 -10.00 2.46
C ALA A 6 -12.26 -9.97 3.96
N ALA A 7 -11.90 -11.01 4.73
CA ALA A 7 -12.15 -11.05 6.17
C ALA A 7 -11.24 -10.10 6.95
N SER A 8 -9.99 -9.88 6.50
CA SER A 8 -9.08 -8.96 7.18
C SER A 8 -9.45 -7.49 7.01
N ASP A 9 -10.07 -7.13 5.89
CA ASP A 9 -10.41 -5.74 5.58
C ASP A 9 -11.54 -5.18 6.46
N VAL A 10 -12.41 -6.04 6.98
CA VAL A 10 -13.56 -5.61 7.80
C VAL A 10 -13.18 -5.19 9.22
N TYR A 11 -12.01 -5.61 9.71
CA TYR A 11 -11.46 -5.26 11.03
C TYR A 11 -10.36 -4.20 10.99
N LYS A 12 -10.01 -3.69 9.82
CA LYS A 12 -8.93 -2.73 9.63
C LYS A 12 -9.44 -1.36 9.21
N ARG A 13 -8.76 -0.33 9.65
CA ARG A 13 -9.15 1.06 9.39
C ARG A 13 -7.96 1.93 9.03
N GLN A 14 -8.25 3.02 8.33
CA GLN A 14 -7.33 4.15 8.16
C GLN A 14 -7.80 5.33 9.02
N GLY A 15 -6.87 5.96 9.71
CA GLY A 15 -7.15 7.12 10.56
C GLY A 15 -8.04 6.80 11.77
N LYS A 16 -8.89 7.75 12.12
CA LYS A 16 -9.82 7.66 13.27
C LYS A 16 -11.20 7.11 12.89
N MET A 17 -11.36 6.62 11.68
CA MET A 17 -12.66 6.15 11.20
C MET A 17 -12.92 4.73 11.71
N LYS A 18 -14.20 4.38 11.90
CA LYS A 18 -14.60 3.05 12.34
C LYS A 18 -14.31 2.00 11.26
N THR A 19 -14.05 0.79 11.68
CA THR A 19 -13.98 -0.37 10.77
C THR A 19 -15.39 -0.77 10.30
N PRO A 20 -15.52 -1.50 9.19
CA PRO A 20 -16.83 -2.04 8.79
C PRO A 20 -17.51 -2.88 9.87
N MET A 21 -16.76 -3.61 10.72
CA MET A 21 -17.32 -4.39 11.83
C MET A 21 -17.80 -3.49 12.96
N GLU A 22 -17.02 -2.48 13.37
CA GLU A 22 -17.47 -1.51 14.36
C GLU A 22 -18.75 -0.78 13.95
N ILE A 23 -19.00 -0.63 12.66
CA ILE A 23 -20.24 -0.06 12.14
C ILE A 23 -21.37 -1.08 12.11
N TRP A 24 -21.05 -2.32 11.75
CA TRP A 24 -22.04 -3.40 11.79
C TRP A 24 -22.59 -3.62 13.21
N GLU A 25 -21.75 -3.46 14.22
CA GLU A 25 -22.08 -3.61 15.64
C GLU A 25 -22.69 -2.33 16.27
N ASP A 26 -22.62 -1.19 15.57
CA ASP A 26 -23.15 0.10 16.01
C ASP A 26 -24.52 0.36 15.38
N GLU A 27 -25.60 0.18 16.16
CA GLU A 27 -26.98 0.29 15.71
C GLU A 27 -27.29 1.65 15.06
N GLU A 28 -26.77 2.74 15.60
CA GLU A 28 -26.99 4.09 15.07
C GLU A 28 -26.37 4.26 13.67
N HIS A 29 -25.11 3.85 13.53
CA HIS A 29 -24.41 3.93 12.25
C HIS A 29 -24.98 2.96 11.21
N LEU A 30 -25.34 1.76 11.62
CA LEU A 30 -25.97 0.76 10.76
C LEU A 30 -27.32 1.28 10.24
N THR A 31 -28.16 1.82 11.13
CA THR A 31 -29.46 2.41 10.77
C THR A 31 -29.29 3.58 9.81
N LYS A 32 -28.35 4.48 10.05
CA LYS A 32 -28.03 5.59 9.13
C LYS A 32 -27.61 5.06 7.74
N GLY A 33 -26.81 4.01 7.70
CA GLY A 33 -26.37 3.38 6.46
C GLY A 33 -27.53 2.75 5.68
N ILE A 34 -28.39 1.98 6.34
CA ILE A 34 -29.58 1.36 5.74
C ILE A 34 -30.53 2.44 5.20
N ASN A 35 -30.79 3.50 5.97
CA ASN A 35 -31.65 4.60 5.53
C ASN A 35 -31.16 5.25 4.23
N LYS A 36 -29.87 5.29 3.99
CA LYS A 36 -29.30 5.81 2.75
C LYS A 36 -29.55 4.90 1.54
N ILE A 37 -29.68 3.58 1.74
CA ILE A 37 -30.15 2.66 0.69
C ILE A 37 -31.64 2.88 0.44
N LEU A 38 -32.44 2.97 1.51
CA LEU A 38 -33.89 3.15 1.41
C LEU A 38 -34.27 4.48 0.72
N THR A 39 -33.50 5.55 0.96
CA THR A 39 -33.74 6.86 0.38
C THR A 39 -33.13 7.07 -0.99
N GLY A 40 -32.19 6.21 -1.38
CA GLY A 40 -31.48 6.33 -2.65
C GLY A 40 -30.42 7.45 -2.68
N THR A 41 -29.99 7.94 -1.50
CA THR A 41 -29.07 9.10 -1.40
C THR A 41 -27.72 8.82 -2.08
N PHE A 42 -27.24 7.56 -2.14
CA PHE A 42 -25.96 7.19 -2.76
C PHE A 42 -25.98 5.81 -3.43
N PHE A 43 -27.12 5.11 -3.33
CA PHE A 43 -27.36 3.85 -3.98
C PHE A 43 -28.67 3.96 -4.76
N LYS A 44 -28.89 3.08 -5.69
CA LYS A 44 -30.24 2.92 -6.27
C LYS A 44 -31.19 2.65 -5.11
N LYS A 45 -32.25 3.47 -4.99
CA LYS A 45 -33.29 3.29 -3.98
C LYS A 45 -33.84 1.86 -4.02
N LYS A 46 -33.88 1.21 -2.87
CA LYS A 46 -34.41 -0.15 -2.69
C LYS A 46 -35.31 -0.20 -1.48
N PRO A 47 -36.46 -0.88 -1.54
CA PRO A 47 -37.24 -1.20 -0.34
C PRO A 47 -36.45 -2.19 0.54
N LEU A 48 -36.81 -2.26 1.81
CA LEU A 48 -36.07 -3.04 2.82
C LEU A 48 -35.92 -4.53 2.44
N HIS A 49 -36.99 -5.12 1.87
CA HIS A 49 -37.01 -6.53 1.47
C HIS A 49 -36.15 -6.85 0.24
N ASP A 50 -35.71 -5.85 -0.51
CA ASP A 50 -34.84 -6.01 -1.68
C ASP A 50 -33.37 -5.73 -1.36
N ILE A 51 -33.05 -5.36 -0.11
CA ILE A 51 -31.67 -5.12 0.31
C ILE A 51 -30.94 -6.45 0.41
N THR A 52 -29.89 -6.60 -0.38
CA THR A 52 -29.07 -7.82 -0.43
C THR A 52 -27.81 -7.69 0.43
N ASP A 53 -27.17 -8.82 0.75
CA ASP A 53 -25.85 -8.84 1.38
C ASP A 53 -24.82 -8.00 0.62
N SER A 54 -24.93 -7.93 -0.71
CA SER A 54 -24.05 -7.11 -1.53
C SER A 54 -24.28 -5.62 -1.28
N ASP A 55 -25.53 -5.21 -1.11
CA ASP A 55 -25.88 -3.83 -0.79
C ASP A 55 -25.36 -3.45 0.60
N MET A 56 -25.54 -4.34 1.57
CA MET A 56 -25.02 -4.15 2.94
C MET A 56 -23.48 -4.03 2.95
N ARG A 57 -22.77 -4.91 2.26
CA ARG A 57 -21.30 -4.82 2.13
C ARG A 57 -20.87 -3.53 1.44
N SER A 58 -21.58 -3.11 0.41
CA SER A 58 -21.32 -1.85 -0.30
C SER A 58 -21.59 -0.64 0.60
N MET A 59 -22.62 -0.68 1.40
CA MET A 59 -22.96 0.33 2.38
C MET A 59 -21.89 0.43 3.46
N LEU A 60 -21.50 -0.67 4.08
CA LEU A 60 -20.44 -0.70 5.09
C LEU A 60 -19.11 -0.15 4.55
N ARG A 61 -18.80 -0.38 3.27
CA ARG A 61 -17.57 0.09 2.63
C ARG A 61 -17.58 1.57 2.25
N ARG A 62 -18.74 2.12 1.89
CA ARG A 62 -18.80 3.46 1.26
C ARG A 62 -19.39 4.53 2.15
N TYR A 63 -20.17 4.11 3.18
CA TYR A 63 -21.16 5.02 3.75
C TYR A 63 -21.03 5.39 5.17
N SER A 64 -20.44 4.53 5.88
CA SER A 64 -20.48 4.56 7.31
C SER A 64 -19.34 5.38 7.92
N GLY A 65 -18.58 6.10 7.11
CA GLY A 65 -17.39 6.79 7.61
C GLY A 65 -16.21 5.82 7.81
N THR A 66 -16.27 4.64 7.18
CA THR A 66 -15.10 3.76 7.11
C THR A 66 -14.15 4.23 6.02
N GLN A 67 -12.87 4.22 6.29
CA GLN A 67 -11.86 4.27 5.25
C GLN A 67 -11.12 2.93 5.27
N MET A 68 -11.43 2.11 4.28
CA MET A 68 -10.78 0.82 4.13
C MET A 68 -9.32 0.99 3.73
N VAL A 69 -8.47 0.10 4.23
CA VAL A 69 -7.11 -0.06 3.72
C VAL A 69 -7.16 -0.52 2.27
N SER A 70 -6.37 0.10 1.42
CA SER A 70 -6.27 -0.25 0.00
C SER A 70 -5.12 -1.23 -0.22
N ASN A 71 -5.31 -2.19 -1.12
CA ASN A 71 -4.23 -3.03 -1.58
C ASN A 71 -3.46 -2.33 -2.70
N PHE A 72 -2.14 -2.42 -2.70
CA PHE A 72 -1.34 -1.94 -3.82
C PHE A 72 -1.72 -2.70 -5.10
N ARG A 73 -1.83 -1.99 -6.25
CA ARG A 73 -2.26 -2.60 -7.51
C ARG A 73 -1.22 -3.58 -8.04
N PRO A 74 -1.56 -4.88 -8.23
CA PRO A 74 -0.62 -5.88 -8.74
C PRO A 74 -0.02 -5.51 -10.10
N THR A 75 -0.80 -4.88 -10.98
CA THR A 75 -0.33 -4.43 -12.31
C THR A 75 0.72 -3.34 -12.22
N ALA A 76 0.60 -2.41 -11.26
CA ALA A 76 1.61 -1.39 -11.04
C ALA A 76 2.90 -1.98 -10.46
N ALA A 77 2.78 -2.94 -9.54
CA ALA A 77 3.93 -3.67 -9.02
C ALA A 77 4.64 -4.48 -10.11
N ALA A 78 3.89 -5.21 -10.94
CA ALA A 78 4.44 -5.97 -12.05
C ALA A 78 5.20 -5.06 -13.02
N ALA A 79 4.65 -3.89 -13.37
CA ALA A 79 5.31 -2.92 -14.24
C ALA A 79 6.65 -2.41 -13.65
N LEU A 80 6.70 -2.14 -12.34
CA LEU A 80 7.95 -1.75 -11.68
C LEU A 80 8.98 -2.89 -11.72
N TYR A 81 8.57 -4.13 -11.46
CA TYR A 81 9.46 -5.28 -11.53
C TYR A 81 9.94 -5.51 -12.98
N ASP A 82 9.09 -5.34 -13.98
CA ASP A 82 9.46 -5.46 -15.40
C ASP A 82 10.49 -4.42 -15.84
N ILE A 83 10.47 -3.24 -15.23
CA ILE A 83 11.37 -2.13 -15.58
C ILE A 83 12.70 -2.22 -14.83
N PHE A 84 12.67 -2.57 -13.53
CA PHE A 84 13.85 -2.47 -12.67
C PHE A 84 14.55 -3.79 -12.38
N VAL A 85 13.96 -4.94 -12.76
CA VAL A 85 14.54 -6.25 -12.52
C VAL A 85 14.85 -6.93 -13.85
N ASP A 86 16.10 -7.33 -14.01
CA ASP A 86 16.49 -8.13 -15.16
C ASP A 86 15.75 -9.48 -15.09
N LYS A 87 14.98 -9.76 -16.12
CA LYS A 87 14.34 -11.08 -16.30
C LYS A 87 15.42 -12.07 -16.74
N ASP A 88 15.12 -13.34 -16.54
CA ASP A 88 16.01 -14.41 -16.98
C ASP A 88 16.53 -14.09 -18.41
N SER A 89 17.85 -13.98 -18.53
CA SER A 89 18.47 -14.00 -19.85
C SER A 89 18.11 -15.34 -20.51
N PRO A 90 17.83 -15.41 -21.81
CA PRO A 90 17.63 -16.67 -22.51
C PRO A 90 18.86 -17.59 -22.47
N LEU A 91 19.97 -17.15 -21.89
CA LEU A 91 21.15 -17.97 -21.66
C LEU A 91 20.88 -18.92 -20.47
N GLU A 92 20.99 -20.23 -20.70
CA GLU A 92 20.88 -21.26 -19.67
C GLU A 92 21.77 -20.91 -18.46
N GLY A 93 21.17 -20.94 -17.26
CA GLY A 93 21.88 -20.73 -16.00
C GLY A 93 21.74 -19.34 -15.37
N THR A 94 21.04 -18.38 -15.99
CA THR A 94 20.74 -17.10 -15.34
C THR A 94 19.50 -17.22 -14.45
N THR A 95 19.66 -16.88 -13.15
CA THR A 95 18.54 -16.84 -12.21
C THR A 95 17.79 -15.53 -12.34
N ALA A 96 16.46 -15.60 -12.31
CA ALA A 96 15.64 -14.37 -12.25
C ALA A 96 16.09 -13.47 -11.10
N GLY A 97 16.02 -12.17 -11.32
CA GLY A 97 16.35 -11.19 -10.28
C GLY A 97 15.48 -11.37 -9.03
N THR A 98 16.03 -10.98 -7.88
CA THR A 98 15.38 -11.11 -6.57
C THR A 98 14.93 -9.74 -6.08
N VAL A 99 13.65 -9.62 -5.75
CA VAL A 99 13.08 -8.41 -5.17
C VAL A 99 12.79 -8.61 -3.68
N TRP A 100 12.95 -7.54 -2.90
CA TRP A 100 12.48 -7.49 -1.51
C TRP A 100 11.36 -6.45 -1.37
N ASP A 101 10.29 -6.87 -0.70
CA ASP A 101 9.16 -6.05 -0.27
C ASP A 101 9.15 -5.95 1.26
N PRO A 102 9.63 -4.85 1.82
CA PRO A 102 9.71 -4.64 3.27
C PRO A 102 8.38 -4.66 4.03
N SER A 103 7.26 -4.41 3.36
CA SER A 103 5.93 -4.37 3.97
C SER A 103 4.91 -5.01 3.03
N MET A 104 4.96 -6.35 2.90
CA MET A 104 4.25 -7.08 1.85
C MET A 104 2.72 -6.96 1.91
N GLY A 105 2.15 -6.56 3.05
CA GLY A 105 0.76 -6.21 3.20
C GLY A 105 -0.21 -7.27 2.65
N TYR A 106 -1.23 -6.84 1.90
CA TYR A 106 -2.28 -7.75 1.39
C TYR A 106 -1.92 -8.52 0.11
N GLY A 107 -0.66 -8.51 -0.30
CA GLY A 107 -0.15 -9.35 -1.38
C GLY A 107 -0.32 -8.78 -2.79
N GLY A 108 -0.68 -7.51 -2.94
CA GLY A 108 -0.71 -6.89 -4.27
C GLY A 108 0.66 -6.89 -4.95
N ARG A 109 1.73 -6.62 -4.19
CA ARG A 109 3.11 -6.66 -4.70
C ARG A 109 3.61 -8.09 -4.91
N LEU A 110 3.21 -9.05 -4.06
CA LEU A 110 3.49 -10.49 -4.29
C LEU A 110 2.83 -10.98 -5.60
N LEU A 111 1.56 -10.64 -5.84
CA LEU A 111 0.89 -10.98 -7.09
C LEU A 111 1.57 -10.34 -8.30
N GLY A 112 2.04 -9.10 -8.15
CA GLY A 112 2.85 -8.42 -9.17
C GLY A 112 4.16 -9.15 -9.45
N ALA A 113 4.86 -9.63 -8.42
CA ALA A 113 6.09 -10.41 -8.56
C ALA A 113 5.86 -11.76 -9.24
N ILE A 114 4.76 -12.45 -8.89
CA ILE A 114 4.35 -13.68 -9.56
C ILE A 114 4.08 -13.41 -11.05
N ALA A 115 3.33 -12.36 -11.37
CA ALA A 115 3.02 -12.00 -12.75
C ALA A 115 4.26 -11.60 -13.55
N ALA A 116 5.21 -10.89 -12.94
CA ALA A 116 6.48 -10.51 -13.57
C ALA A 116 7.50 -11.66 -13.66
N GLY A 117 7.29 -12.77 -12.96
CA GLY A 117 8.19 -13.93 -12.96
C GLY A 117 9.53 -13.70 -12.27
N VAL A 118 9.56 -12.86 -11.23
CA VAL A 118 10.76 -12.58 -10.43
C VAL A 118 10.77 -13.37 -9.12
N ASN A 119 11.95 -13.60 -8.52
CA ASN A 119 12.05 -14.10 -7.15
C ASN A 119 11.64 -13.01 -6.16
N TYR A 120 10.97 -13.40 -5.08
CA TYR A 120 10.38 -12.44 -4.13
C TYR A 120 10.72 -12.81 -2.69
N ILE A 121 11.11 -11.82 -1.93
CA ILE A 121 11.21 -11.87 -0.47
C ILE A 121 10.25 -10.83 0.07
N GLY A 122 9.38 -11.20 0.99
CA GLY A 122 8.45 -10.27 1.64
C GLY A 122 8.54 -10.37 3.15
N THR A 123 8.46 -9.23 3.83
CA THR A 123 8.39 -9.14 5.29
C THR A 123 7.09 -8.48 5.73
N ASP A 124 6.42 -9.01 6.74
CA ASP A 124 5.24 -8.42 7.39
C ASP A 124 5.01 -9.10 8.75
N PRO A 125 4.83 -8.37 9.87
CA PRO A 125 4.62 -8.99 11.18
C PRO A 125 3.20 -9.52 11.40
N CYS A 126 2.22 -9.07 10.63
CA CYS A 126 0.80 -9.33 10.83
C CYS A 126 0.44 -10.80 10.52
N ILE A 127 0.02 -11.56 11.53
CA ILE A 127 -0.28 -13.01 11.42
C ILE A 127 -1.38 -13.32 10.39
N PRO A 128 -2.57 -12.67 10.42
CA PRO A 128 -3.62 -12.94 9.44
C PRO A 128 -3.18 -12.63 8.00
N THR A 129 -2.42 -11.55 7.82
CA THR A 129 -1.86 -11.15 6.52
C THR A 129 -0.90 -12.19 6.01
N TYR A 130 0.06 -12.61 6.84
CA TYR A 130 1.04 -13.65 6.50
C TYR A 130 0.39 -14.96 6.02
N LYS A 131 -0.60 -15.47 6.77
CA LYS A 131 -1.34 -16.69 6.39
C LYS A 131 -2.07 -16.55 5.05
N GLY A 132 -2.63 -15.37 4.76
CA GLY A 132 -3.27 -15.09 3.47
C GLY A 132 -2.27 -15.06 2.31
N LEU A 133 -1.06 -14.56 2.56
CA LEU A 133 0.01 -14.51 1.57
C LEU A 133 0.58 -15.90 1.25
N GLU A 134 0.69 -16.78 2.24
CA GLU A 134 1.05 -18.19 1.99
C GLU A 134 0.08 -18.87 1.03
N GLN A 135 -1.23 -18.63 1.19
CA GLN A 135 -2.25 -19.17 0.27
C GLN A 135 -2.10 -18.61 -1.16
N ILE A 136 -1.76 -17.32 -1.30
CA ILE A 136 -1.48 -16.70 -2.61
C ILE A 136 -0.24 -17.35 -3.24
N ARG A 137 0.85 -17.45 -2.49
CA ARG A 137 2.08 -18.10 -2.94
C ARG A 137 1.83 -19.53 -3.41
N ASP A 138 1.17 -20.33 -2.58
CA ASP A 138 0.97 -21.76 -2.84
C ASP A 138 0.03 -22.00 -4.02
N LYS A 139 -0.92 -21.09 -4.27
CA LYS A 139 -1.88 -21.22 -5.35
C LYS A 139 -1.38 -20.67 -6.68
N TYR A 140 -0.61 -19.59 -6.67
CA TYR A 140 -0.27 -18.83 -7.87
C TYR A 140 1.24 -18.77 -8.14
N GLY A 141 2.08 -19.14 -7.18
CA GLY A 141 3.54 -19.12 -7.34
C GLY A 141 4.03 -20.07 -8.43
N HIS A 142 4.98 -19.62 -9.23
CA HIS A 142 5.62 -20.45 -10.25
C HIS A 142 6.60 -21.44 -9.61
N LYS A 143 6.58 -22.70 -10.04
CA LYS A 143 7.44 -23.78 -9.49
C LYS A 143 8.95 -23.50 -9.62
N HIS A 144 9.34 -22.68 -10.57
CA HIS A 144 10.75 -22.37 -10.86
C HIS A 144 11.22 -21.05 -10.24
N LYS A 145 10.38 -20.40 -9.41
CA LYS A 145 10.70 -19.14 -8.74
C LYS A 145 10.64 -19.33 -7.23
N SER A 146 11.39 -18.50 -6.51
CA SER A 146 11.40 -18.47 -5.05
C SER A 146 10.52 -17.36 -4.52
N TYR A 147 9.60 -17.68 -3.61
CA TYR A 147 8.74 -16.73 -2.91
C TYR A 147 8.89 -16.94 -1.41
N THR A 148 9.85 -16.23 -0.82
CA THR A 148 10.13 -16.29 0.62
C THR A 148 9.29 -15.27 1.35
N LEU A 149 8.45 -15.74 2.26
CA LEU A 149 7.62 -14.90 3.12
C LEU A 149 8.13 -15.00 4.55
N LEU A 150 8.40 -13.87 5.18
CA LEU A 150 8.96 -13.79 6.52
C LEU A 150 8.01 -13.02 7.45
N ARG A 151 7.59 -13.66 8.53
CA ARG A 151 6.72 -13.02 9.54
C ARG A 151 7.56 -12.23 10.54
N GLN A 152 8.02 -11.06 10.13
CA GLN A 152 8.81 -10.15 10.94
C GLN A 152 8.70 -8.71 10.43
N GLY A 153 9.07 -7.74 11.26
CA GLY A 153 9.25 -6.36 10.81
C GLY A 153 10.47 -6.22 9.89
N SER A 154 10.37 -5.33 8.91
CA SER A 154 11.44 -5.10 7.93
C SER A 154 12.72 -4.52 8.55
N GLU A 155 12.59 -3.82 9.69
CA GLU A 155 13.72 -3.29 10.44
C GLU A 155 14.61 -4.39 11.06
N THR A 156 14.06 -5.60 11.23
CA THR A 156 14.78 -6.75 11.78
C THR A 156 15.26 -7.72 10.69
N TYR A 157 14.88 -7.51 9.45
CA TYR A 157 15.35 -8.34 8.34
C TYR A 157 16.79 -7.98 7.98
N ASP A 158 17.65 -8.97 8.02
CA ASP A 158 19.05 -8.84 7.64
C ASP A 158 19.32 -9.48 6.28
N PRO A 159 19.23 -8.73 5.16
CA PRO A 159 19.50 -9.28 3.84
C PRO A 159 21.00 -9.61 3.68
N LYS A 160 21.28 -10.66 2.92
CA LYS A 160 22.62 -10.91 2.44
C LYS A 160 23.08 -9.72 1.60
N GLU A 161 24.31 -9.27 1.81
CA GLU A 161 24.89 -8.15 1.06
C GLU A 161 24.85 -8.40 -0.46
N GLU A 162 24.50 -7.37 -1.20
CA GLU A 162 24.50 -7.35 -2.67
C GLU A 162 23.77 -8.55 -3.32
N SER A 163 22.66 -9.00 -2.70
CA SER A 163 21.87 -10.14 -3.19
C SER A 163 20.56 -9.75 -3.85
N LEU A 164 20.13 -8.48 -3.69
CA LEU A 164 18.86 -7.99 -4.17
C LEU A 164 19.03 -7.16 -5.46
N ASP A 165 18.14 -7.38 -6.42
CA ASP A 165 18.10 -6.64 -7.68
C ASP A 165 17.17 -5.44 -7.62
N PHE A 166 16.18 -5.45 -6.72
CA PHE A 166 15.25 -4.35 -6.52
C PHE A 166 14.62 -4.44 -5.14
N VAL A 167 14.38 -3.29 -4.52
CA VAL A 167 13.59 -3.18 -3.30
C VAL A 167 12.42 -2.24 -3.57
N PHE A 168 11.20 -2.70 -3.27
CA PHE A 168 10.01 -1.88 -3.48
C PHE A 168 9.01 -2.07 -2.35
N THR A 169 8.59 -0.97 -1.74
CA THR A 169 7.54 -0.99 -0.73
C THR A 169 6.75 0.31 -0.65
N SER A 170 5.57 0.21 -0.05
CA SER A 170 4.85 1.29 0.57
C SER A 170 4.87 0.99 2.07
N PRO A 171 5.71 1.68 2.86
CA PRO A 171 5.80 1.41 4.30
C PRO A 171 4.49 1.77 5.01
N PRO A 172 4.20 1.18 6.18
CA PRO A 172 3.01 1.54 6.96
C PRO A 172 3.05 3.04 7.30
N TYR A 173 1.88 3.69 7.25
CA TYR A 173 1.77 5.12 7.53
C TYR A 173 1.60 5.34 9.02
N PHE A 174 2.63 5.88 9.69
CA PHE A 174 2.61 6.12 11.14
C PHE A 174 1.40 6.95 11.59
N GLY A 175 0.66 6.42 12.57
CA GLY A 175 -0.52 7.09 13.14
C GLY A 175 -1.74 7.18 12.22
N TRP A 176 -1.64 6.67 10.98
CA TRP A 176 -2.74 6.68 10.02
C TRP A 176 -3.40 5.32 9.87
N GLU A 177 -2.63 4.24 9.90
CA GLU A 177 -3.10 2.88 9.65
C GLU A 177 -2.94 2.01 10.90
N ALA A 178 -3.99 1.26 11.24
CA ALA A 178 -3.96 0.22 12.26
C ALA A 178 -4.20 -1.13 11.58
N TYR A 179 -3.16 -1.97 11.58
CA TYR A 179 -3.17 -3.24 10.88
C TYR A 179 -3.43 -4.44 11.79
N GLY A 180 -3.25 -4.29 13.08
CA GLY A 180 -3.43 -5.34 14.09
C GLY A 180 -2.92 -4.89 15.45
N ASP A 181 -3.05 -5.76 16.42
CA ASP A 181 -2.65 -5.52 17.82
C ASP A 181 -1.35 -6.26 18.18
N GLU A 182 -0.69 -6.85 17.18
CA GLU A 182 0.55 -7.59 17.42
C GLU A 182 1.68 -6.63 17.89
N PRO A 183 2.43 -6.99 18.94
CA PRO A 183 3.51 -6.14 19.48
C PRO A 183 4.61 -5.79 18.47
N GLU A 184 4.76 -6.61 17.44
CA GLU A 184 5.73 -6.44 16.36
C GLU A 184 5.30 -5.41 15.31
N GLN A 185 4.04 -4.91 15.36
CA GLN A 185 3.60 -3.82 14.50
C GLN A 185 4.45 -2.57 14.74
N SER A 186 4.97 -1.98 13.67
CA SER A 186 5.93 -0.89 13.78
C SER A 186 5.41 0.32 14.59
N SER A 187 4.12 0.66 14.45
CA SER A 187 3.48 1.76 15.19
C SER A 187 3.23 1.44 16.66
N ILE A 188 3.19 0.17 17.05
CA ILE A 188 3.08 -0.27 18.45
C ILE A 188 4.47 -0.34 19.07
N LYS A 189 5.40 -1.00 18.40
CA LYS A 189 6.78 -1.16 18.82
C LYS A 189 7.53 0.18 18.96
N PHE A 190 7.27 1.10 18.04
CA PHE A 190 7.85 2.43 17.99
C PHE A 190 6.72 3.48 18.05
N ASN A 191 6.24 3.78 19.24
CA ASN A 191 4.99 4.49 19.50
C ASN A 191 5.04 6.02 19.33
N THR A 192 6.18 6.59 18.94
CA THR A 192 6.31 8.00 18.57
C THR A 192 6.82 8.13 17.14
N SER A 193 6.48 9.24 16.46
CA SER A 193 6.92 9.48 15.08
C SER A 193 8.45 9.47 14.94
N ASP A 194 9.16 10.03 15.91
CA ASP A 194 10.63 10.10 15.89
C ASP A 194 11.27 8.73 16.08
N LEU A 195 10.77 7.93 17.04
CA LEU A 195 11.23 6.55 17.24
C LEU A 195 10.92 5.69 16.02
N TRP A 196 9.70 5.84 15.47
CA TRP A 196 9.31 5.10 14.27
C TRP A 196 10.17 5.47 13.06
N LYS A 197 10.45 6.76 12.87
CA LYS A 197 11.36 7.26 11.83
C LYS A 197 12.75 6.67 11.96
N GLU A 198 13.37 6.78 13.15
CA GLU A 198 14.77 6.37 13.37
C GLU A 198 14.95 4.85 13.48
N LYS A 199 14.01 4.14 14.12
CA LYS A 199 14.18 2.71 14.45
C LYS A 199 13.50 1.76 13.46
N PHE A 200 12.46 2.23 12.77
CA PHE A 200 11.78 1.42 11.76
C PHE A 200 12.15 1.88 10.33
N LEU A 201 11.80 3.11 9.95
CA LEU A 201 11.94 3.54 8.56
C LEU A 201 13.41 3.62 8.13
N LYS A 202 14.26 4.30 8.92
CA LYS A 202 15.69 4.41 8.63
C LYS A 202 16.38 3.05 8.61
N GLN A 203 16.07 2.18 9.58
CA GLN A 203 16.65 0.83 9.62
C GLN A 203 16.21 0.00 8.42
N THR A 204 14.94 0.08 8.02
CA THR A 204 14.44 -0.60 6.80
C THR A 204 15.18 -0.11 5.55
N ILE A 205 15.39 1.21 5.41
CA ILE A 205 16.15 1.80 4.30
C ILE A 205 17.62 1.34 4.35
N ALA A 206 18.24 1.29 5.53
CA ALA A 206 19.61 0.79 5.69
C ALA A 206 19.75 -0.69 5.31
N ASN A 207 18.78 -1.52 5.68
CA ASN A 207 18.72 -2.92 5.28
C ASN A 207 18.57 -3.05 3.75
N ALA A 208 17.76 -2.19 3.13
CA ALA A 208 17.63 -2.14 1.67
C ALA A 208 18.96 -1.77 1.00
N TYR A 209 19.66 -0.78 1.54
CA TYR A 209 20.99 -0.39 1.05
C TYR A 209 22.00 -1.54 1.13
N LYS A 210 22.06 -2.20 2.29
CA LYS A 210 22.91 -3.39 2.47
C LYS A 210 22.62 -4.47 1.43
N GLY A 211 21.36 -4.83 1.27
CA GLY A 211 20.94 -5.95 0.42
C GLY A 211 21.04 -5.69 -1.08
N LEU A 212 20.84 -4.45 -1.52
CA LEU A 212 20.89 -4.11 -2.94
C LEU A 212 22.29 -4.26 -3.54
N LYS A 213 22.36 -4.79 -4.74
CA LYS A 213 23.56 -4.76 -5.57
C LYS A 213 23.85 -3.32 -6.00
N LYS A 214 25.13 -3.01 -6.30
CA LYS A 214 25.52 -1.68 -6.81
C LYS A 214 24.76 -1.31 -8.08
N GLY A 215 24.32 -0.07 -8.19
CA GLY A 215 23.55 0.46 -9.30
C GLY A 215 22.08 0.01 -9.35
N LYS A 216 21.65 -0.87 -8.46
CA LYS A 216 20.24 -1.31 -8.36
C LYS A 216 19.40 -0.32 -7.57
N LYS A 217 18.08 -0.44 -7.66
CA LYS A 217 17.14 0.59 -7.24
C LYS A 217 16.34 0.21 -6.00
N LEU A 218 16.09 1.23 -5.16
CA LEU A 218 15.06 1.23 -4.14
C LEU A 218 13.91 2.13 -4.60
N ALA A 219 12.68 1.65 -4.52
CA ALA A 219 11.47 2.43 -4.77
C ALA A 219 10.62 2.51 -3.49
N LEU A 220 10.28 3.73 -3.06
CA LEU A 220 9.45 3.99 -1.89
C LEU A 220 8.21 4.77 -2.30
N ASN A 221 7.03 4.13 -2.20
CA ASN A 221 5.75 4.78 -2.44
C ASN A 221 5.21 5.31 -1.12
N VAL A 222 5.30 6.60 -0.90
CA VAL A 222 4.87 7.30 0.32
C VAL A 222 4.16 8.59 -0.03
N ALA A 223 3.22 9.01 0.82
CA ALA A 223 2.56 10.30 0.69
C ALA A 223 2.37 10.96 2.07
N ASN A 224 2.48 12.27 2.11
CA ASN A 224 2.21 13.05 3.32
C ASN A 224 0.77 12.84 3.81
N THR A 225 0.60 12.68 5.12
CA THR A 225 -0.71 12.53 5.78
C THR A 225 -0.96 13.67 6.74
N LYS A 226 -2.18 13.76 7.26
CA LYS A 226 -2.49 14.75 8.32
C LYS A 226 -1.69 14.51 9.60
N GLN A 227 -1.37 13.24 9.88
CA GLN A 227 -0.63 12.80 11.07
C GLN A 227 0.86 12.93 10.86
N TYR A 228 1.35 12.76 9.64
CA TYR A 228 2.77 12.87 9.30
C TYR A 228 2.94 13.74 8.05
N LYS A 229 3.07 15.03 8.26
CA LYS A 229 3.06 16.04 7.19
C LYS A 229 4.35 16.13 6.39
N THR A 230 5.45 15.61 6.93
CA THR A 230 6.79 15.63 6.32
C THR A 230 7.27 14.23 5.95
N PHE A 231 6.34 13.26 5.77
CA PHE A 231 6.70 11.87 5.53
C PHE A 231 7.46 11.68 4.22
N GLU A 232 7.09 12.43 3.17
CA GLU A 232 7.78 12.41 1.88
C GLU A 232 9.22 12.92 2.02
N GLU A 233 9.38 14.10 2.63
CA GLU A 233 10.66 14.76 2.82
C GLU A 233 11.59 13.96 3.74
N ASP A 234 11.06 13.47 4.86
CA ASP A 234 11.82 12.65 5.80
C ASP A 234 12.27 11.34 5.15
N THR A 235 11.43 10.70 4.34
CA THR A 235 11.78 9.48 3.62
C THR A 235 12.94 9.72 2.65
N VAL A 236 12.87 10.79 1.87
CA VAL A 236 13.94 11.15 0.93
C VAL A 236 15.23 11.46 1.69
N GLN A 237 15.16 12.27 2.76
CA GLN A 237 16.35 12.62 3.54
C GLN A 237 17.00 11.39 4.19
N LEU A 238 16.20 10.47 4.76
CA LEU A 238 16.73 9.23 5.35
C LEU A 238 17.43 8.34 4.32
N ALA A 239 16.90 8.28 3.10
CA ALA A 239 17.54 7.51 2.04
C ALA A 239 18.89 8.12 1.62
N LEU A 240 18.96 9.46 1.52
CA LEU A 240 20.21 10.19 1.25
C LEU A 240 21.23 9.98 2.38
N ASP A 241 20.81 10.07 3.65
CA ASP A 241 21.66 9.88 4.83
C ASP A 241 22.24 8.46 4.92
N VAL A 242 21.53 7.46 4.41
CA VAL A 242 22.01 6.07 4.33
C VAL A 242 23.03 5.88 3.21
N GLY A 243 23.03 6.75 2.20
CA GLY A 243 23.99 6.72 1.09
C GLY A 243 23.38 6.47 -0.29
N PHE A 244 22.04 6.46 -0.40
CA PHE A 244 21.37 6.39 -1.69
C PHE A 244 21.46 7.73 -2.44
N GLU A 245 21.40 7.66 -3.76
CA GLU A 245 21.15 8.81 -4.63
C GLU A 245 19.68 8.85 -5.03
N HIS A 246 18.99 9.99 -4.86
CA HIS A 246 17.62 10.17 -5.36
C HIS A 246 17.69 10.46 -6.86
N THR A 247 17.27 9.50 -7.69
CA THR A 247 17.45 9.57 -9.14
C THR A 247 16.20 9.90 -9.92
N ASP A 248 15.00 9.64 -9.36
CA ASP A 248 13.73 9.95 -10.04
C ASP A 248 12.56 9.98 -9.06
N THR A 249 11.43 10.55 -9.50
CA THR A 249 10.15 10.50 -8.78
C THR A 249 9.04 10.13 -9.77
N TRP A 250 8.45 8.98 -9.57
CA TRP A 250 7.34 8.49 -10.38
C TRP A 250 6.01 8.74 -9.69
N TRP A 251 4.98 8.97 -10.47
CA TRP A 251 3.68 9.34 -9.96
C TRP A 251 2.67 8.21 -10.18
N LEU A 252 2.27 7.56 -9.09
CA LEU A 252 1.24 6.54 -9.11
C LEU A 252 -0.13 7.21 -9.13
N SER A 253 -0.85 7.10 -10.26
CA SER A 253 -2.23 7.57 -10.36
C SER A 253 -3.15 6.71 -9.51
N LEU A 254 -3.83 7.30 -8.55
CA LEU A 254 -4.84 6.62 -7.74
C LEU A 254 -6.15 6.49 -8.51
N SER A 255 -6.92 5.42 -8.23
CA SER A 255 -8.27 5.30 -8.79
C SER A 255 -9.15 6.41 -8.22
N THR A 256 -9.94 7.05 -9.10
CA THR A 256 -10.99 7.97 -8.67
C THR A 256 -11.98 7.24 -7.78
N GLN A 257 -12.23 7.75 -6.56
CA GLN A 257 -13.35 7.27 -5.76
C GLN A 257 -14.65 7.63 -6.50
N GLN A 258 -15.45 6.63 -6.86
CA GLN A 258 -16.80 6.88 -7.34
C GLN A 258 -17.60 7.61 -6.25
N GLY A 259 -18.00 8.86 -6.53
CA GLY A 259 -18.77 9.70 -5.60
C GLY A 259 -18.15 11.07 -5.29
N GLY A 260 -16.93 11.35 -5.72
CA GLY A 260 -16.44 12.71 -5.80
C GLY A 260 -17.12 13.42 -6.99
N SER A 261 -17.82 14.52 -6.74
CA SER A 261 -18.39 15.36 -7.79
C SER A 261 -17.27 15.86 -8.71
N THR A 262 -17.02 15.13 -9.79
CA THR A 262 -16.23 15.62 -10.92
C THR A 262 -17.22 16.25 -11.88
N THR A 263 -17.43 17.53 -11.75
CA THR A 263 -17.96 18.34 -12.85
C THR A 263 -16.84 18.43 -13.88
N THR A 264 -16.84 17.52 -14.84
CA THR A 264 -15.98 17.62 -16.02
C THR A 264 -16.63 18.66 -16.92
N THR A 265 -16.17 19.89 -16.86
CA THR A 265 -16.36 20.80 -17.99
C THR A 265 -15.31 20.46 -19.03
N LEU A 266 -15.74 20.32 -20.29
CA LEU A 266 -14.89 20.08 -21.48
C LEU A 266 -13.93 21.27 -21.79
N GLU A 267 -13.96 22.34 -21.00
CA GLU A 267 -13.07 23.48 -21.05
C GLU A 267 -12.31 23.53 -19.75
N GLY A 268 -10.97 23.32 -19.85
CA GLY A 268 -10.06 23.35 -18.72
C GLY A 268 -10.19 24.66 -17.96
N ASP A 269 -10.35 24.55 -16.68
CA ASP A 269 -10.10 25.47 -15.59
C ASP A 269 -11.21 25.43 -14.54
N SER A 270 -11.19 24.39 -13.72
CA SER A 270 -11.62 24.52 -12.34
C SER A 270 -10.84 23.52 -11.49
N VAL A 271 -9.68 23.96 -11.03
CA VAL A 271 -8.94 23.32 -9.94
C VAL A 271 -9.87 23.37 -8.73
N ASP A 272 -10.29 22.19 -8.26
CA ASP A 272 -11.09 22.07 -7.06
C ASP A 272 -10.22 22.53 -5.87
N LYS A 273 -10.40 23.76 -5.41
CA LYS A 273 -9.67 24.40 -4.29
C LYS A 273 -9.65 23.55 -3.00
N LYS A 274 -10.52 22.55 -2.87
CA LYS A 274 -10.49 21.57 -1.79
C LYS A 274 -9.40 20.51 -1.94
N GLN A 275 -8.81 20.33 -3.13
CA GLN A 275 -7.73 19.36 -3.35
C GLN A 275 -6.35 19.96 -3.11
N GLU A 276 -6.13 21.25 -3.32
CA GLU A 276 -4.85 21.94 -3.07
C GLU A 276 -4.38 21.84 -1.61
N ASN A 277 -5.30 21.77 -0.65
CA ASN A 277 -4.97 21.74 0.78
C ASN A 277 -4.65 20.35 1.37
N ARG A 278 -4.65 19.27 0.58
CA ARG A 278 -4.41 17.91 1.09
C ARG A 278 -2.98 17.42 0.96
N TYR A 279 -2.18 18.05 0.12
CA TYR A 279 -0.81 17.59 -0.18
C TYR A 279 0.16 18.77 -0.14
N LEU A 280 0.68 19.04 1.04
CA LEU A 280 1.70 20.06 1.28
C LEU A 280 3.11 19.44 1.19
N GLY A 281 3.42 18.75 0.10
CA GLY A 281 4.77 18.25 -0.15
C GLY A 281 5.58 19.24 -1.00
N LYS A 282 6.90 19.25 -0.85
CA LYS A 282 7.85 20.04 -1.67
C LYS A 282 7.94 19.58 -3.14
N PHE A 283 7.36 18.40 -3.45
CA PHE A 283 7.47 17.78 -4.77
C PHE A 283 6.28 18.19 -5.64
N GLU A 284 6.55 18.78 -6.81
CA GLU A 284 5.53 19.13 -7.77
C GLU A 284 4.80 17.88 -8.28
N ARG A 285 3.48 17.88 -8.16
CA ARG A 285 2.61 16.80 -8.63
C ARG A 285 2.10 17.06 -10.03
N PRO A 286 1.92 16.01 -10.86
CA PRO A 286 1.25 16.17 -12.15
C PRO A 286 -0.15 16.76 -11.96
N ASN A 287 -0.44 17.86 -12.66
CA ASN A 287 -1.75 18.46 -12.68
C ASN A 287 -2.58 17.84 -13.81
N LEU A 288 -3.16 16.67 -13.56
CA LEU A 288 -4.10 16.03 -14.46
C LEU A 288 -5.49 16.06 -13.82
N SER A 289 -6.39 16.81 -14.44
CA SER A 289 -7.77 17.03 -13.98
C SER A 289 -8.43 15.76 -13.44
N GLY A 290 -8.94 15.85 -12.20
CA GLY A 290 -9.72 14.78 -11.54
C GLY A 290 -8.94 13.54 -11.07
N ARG A 291 -7.61 13.51 -11.16
CA ARG A 291 -6.79 12.40 -10.68
C ARG A 291 -5.93 12.78 -9.49
N LYS A 292 -5.82 11.88 -8.52
CA LYS A 292 -4.88 11.97 -7.41
C LYS A 292 -3.63 11.16 -7.74
N PHE A 293 -2.47 11.66 -7.30
CA PHE A 293 -1.20 10.99 -7.49
C PHE A 293 -0.48 10.83 -6.16
N GLU A 294 0.18 9.69 -6.00
CA GLU A 294 1.14 9.45 -4.92
C GLU A 294 2.54 9.31 -5.51
N PRO A 295 3.56 9.94 -4.90
CA PRO A 295 4.93 9.79 -5.36
C PRO A 295 5.48 8.40 -5.03
N THR A 296 6.27 7.89 -5.94
CA THR A 296 7.15 6.75 -5.74
C THR A 296 8.57 7.25 -5.99
N PHE A 297 9.32 7.47 -4.92
CA PHE A 297 10.69 7.94 -4.99
C PHE A 297 11.62 6.81 -5.39
N ILE A 298 12.44 7.04 -6.39
CA ILE A 298 13.40 6.07 -6.93
C ILE A 298 14.82 6.49 -6.52
N PHE A 299 15.50 5.58 -5.87
CA PHE A 299 16.86 5.78 -5.39
C PHE A 299 17.79 4.74 -6.01
N THR A 300 19.06 5.13 -6.21
CA THR A 300 20.15 4.25 -6.67
C THR A 300 21.15 4.02 -5.55
N LYS A 301 21.58 2.77 -5.37
CA LYS A 301 22.73 2.42 -4.52
C LYS A 301 24.04 2.66 -5.24
#